data_0c60d687c933b5f2f9b897e1e92b95f5
#
_entry.id   0c60d687c933b5f2f9b897e1e92b95f5
#
_cell.length_a   1.000
_cell.length_b   1.000
_cell.length_c   1.000
_cell.angle_alpha   90.00
_cell.angle_beta   90.00
_cell.angle_gamma   90.00
#
_symmetry.space_group_name_H-M   'P 1'
#
loop_
_entity.id
_entity.type
_entity.pdbx_description
1 polymer ?
#
loop_
_entity_poly.entity_id
_entity_poly.type
_entity_poly.pdbx_seq_one_letter_code
_entity_poly.pdbx_strand_id
1 'polypeptide(L)'
;MSKITNKKRKSIFLGVCIVLFSVAIIVFECVPIEYNADPLRNEWISRIVCQLFGILATLCLLIAMNTHLFGKPKKLLYLIPAILVAVDNFQFFAYFSGKMQLVRTEAWDVILFFLYCLGVGVFEEFIFRGGVFALLADAFPDNKKGLLYTFFLSSLIFGFSHLLNLLMGANIGGTLLQIGYSILTGGLFAFVLLKTKNVLCCAFIHALYNFCGTLMETPANLGLGSGVVLDLGTGITMAIIGTVVGLFVLYSVFTYSENERIELYKRLGIKK
;
A
#
# COMPACT_ATOMS: atom_id res chain seq x y z
N MET A 1 -30.94 -12.64 -24.71
CA MET A 1 -30.70 -13.56 -23.56
C MET A 1 -29.22 -13.94 -23.36
N SER A 2 -28.37 -14.07 -24.39
CA SER A 2 -26.97 -14.55 -24.25
C SER A 2 -26.01 -13.62 -23.49
N LYS A 3 -26.14 -12.29 -23.60
CA LYS A 3 -25.23 -11.32 -22.92
C LYS A 3 -25.39 -11.28 -21.39
N ILE A 4 -26.62 -11.40 -20.88
CA ILE A 4 -26.90 -11.38 -19.43
C ILE A 4 -26.39 -12.66 -18.75
N THR A 5 -26.56 -13.81 -19.40
CA THR A 5 -26.06 -15.10 -18.90
C THR A 5 -24.53 -15.14 -18.85
N ASN A 6 -23.84 -14.52 -19.81
CA ASN A 6 -22.38 -14.48 -19.85
C ASN A 6 -21.80 -13.56 -18.77
N LYS A 7 -22.43 -12.40 -18.49
CA LYS A 7 -22.04 -11.52 -17.39
C LYS A 7 -22.21 -12.18 -16.02
N LYS A 8 -23.33 -12.87 -15.79
CA LYS A 8 -23.60 -13.61 -14.54
C LYS A 8 -22.59 -14.72 -14.31
N ARG A 9 -22.28 -15.52 -15.36
CA ARG A 9 -21.26 -16.59 -15.27
C ARG A 9 -19.87 -16.02 -14.94
N LYS A 10 -19.46 -14.91 -15.57
CA LYS A 10 -18.19 -14.23 -15.28
C LYS A 10 -18.14 -13.76 -13.81
N SER A 11 -19.20 -13.14 -13.28
CA SER A 11 -19.23 -12.68 -11.90
C SER A 11 -19.16 -13.84 -10.90
N ILE A 12 -19.85 -14.97 -11.17
CA ILE A 12 -19.78 -16.17 -10.33
C ILE A 12 -18.36 -16.73 -10.35
N PHE A 13 -17.75 -16.88 -11.53
CA PHE A 13 -16.38 -17.37 -11.65
C PHE A 13 -15.38 -16.52 -10.87
N LEU A 14 -15.44 -15.19 -11.03
CA LEU A 14 -14.56 -14.27 -10.29
C LEU A 14 -14.80 -14.35 -8.77
N GLY A 15 -16.04 -14.50 -8.33
CA GLY A 15 -16.37 -14.68 -6.92
C GLY A 15 -15.78 -15.98 -6.36
N VAL A 16 -15.87 -17.08 -7.10
CA VAL A 16 -15.24 -18.36 -6.73
C VAL A 16 -13.71 -18.20 -6.64
N CYS A 17 -13.07 -17.54 -7.61
CA CYS A 17 -11.63 -17.29 -7.57
C CYS A 17 -11.23 -16.49 -6.32
N ILE A 18 -11.97 -15.44 -5.98
CA ILE A 18 -11.71 -14.63 -4.77
C ILE A 18 -11.75 -15.51 -3.53
N VAL A 19 -12.80 -16.35 -3.38
CA VAL A 19 -12.93 -17.25 -2.22
C VAL A 19 -11.77 -18.25 -2.18
N LEU A 20 -11.44 -18.91 -3.28
CA LEU A 20 -10.35 -19.89 -3.32
C LEU A 20 -8.99 -19.28 -2.96
N PHE A 21 -8.68 -18.09 -3.52
CA PHE A 21 -7.43 -17.41 -3.20
C PHE A 21 -7.39 -16.91 -1.75
N SER A 22 -8.54 -16.46 -1.20
CA SER A 22 -8.62 -16.07 0.21
C SER A 22 -8.42 -17.25 1.16
N VAL A 23 -9.00 -18.42 0.83
CA VAL A 23 -8.75 -19.66 1.59
C VAL A 23 -7.28 -20.07 1.50
N ALA A 24 -6.65 -19.95 0.32
CA ALA A 24 -5.21 -20.25 0.19
C ALA A 24 -4.35 -19.35 1.07
N ILE A 25 -4.66 -18.03 1.18
CA ILE A 25 -3.97 -17.13 2.12
C ILE A 25 -4.05 -17.66 3.55
N ILE A 26 -5.25 -18.02 4.02
CA ILE A 26 -5.46 -18.52 5.38
C ILE A 26 -4.66 -19.80 5.61
N VAL A 27 -4.67 -20.73 4.64
CA VAL A 27 -3.92 -21.99 4.75
C VAL A 27 -2.41 -21.71 4.88
N PHE A 28 -1.86 -20.86 4.03
CA PHE A 28 -0.41 -20.54 4.05
C PHE A 28 0.00 -19.71 5.27
N GLU A 29 -0.89 -18.89 5.83
CA GLU A 29 -0.63 -18.22 7.12
C GLU A 29 -0.57 -19.21 8.29
N CYS A 30 -1.36 -20.29 8.23
CA CYS A 30 -1.37 -21.33 9.27
C CYS A 30 -0.24 -22.39 9.12
N VAL A 31 0.33 -22.52 7.92
CA VAL A 31 1.37 -23.53 7.61
C VAL A 31 2.66 -22.81 7.23
N PRO A 32 3.59 -22.62 8.18
CA PRO A 32 4.87 -21.98 7.88
C PRO A 32 5.67 -22.81 6.86
N ILE A 33 6.27 -22.13 5.90
CA ILE A 33 7.14 -22.75 4.90
C ILE A 33 8.57 -22.76 5.46
N GLU A 34 9.05 -23.91 5.86
CA GLU A 34 10.42 -24.09 6.34
C GLU A 34 11.23 -24.79 5.25
N TYR A 35 11.99 -24.02 4.47
CA TYR A 35 12.84 -24.55 3.40
C TYR A 35 14.34 -24.27 3.63
N ASN A 36 14.67 -23.43 4.60
CA ASN A 36 16.03 -23.00 4.93
C ASN A 36 16.23 -22.95 6.47
N ALA A 37 17.47 -23.01 6.90
CA ALA A 37 17.84 -22.82 8.30
C ALA A 37 17.69 -21.37 8.80
N ASP A 38 17.49 -20.40 7.90
CA ASP A 38 17.30 -18.99 8.23
C ASP A 38 15.79 -18.68 8.40
N PRO A 39 15.31 -18.42 9.64
CA PRO A 39 13.90 -18.15 9.90
C PRO A 39 13.37 -16.91 9.18
N LEU A 40 14.20 -15.88 9.01
CA LEU A 40 13.80 -14.63 8.37
C LEU A 40 13.56 -14.81 6.87
N ARG A 41 14.40 -15.58 6.18
CA ARG A 41 14.18 -15.96 4.78
C ARG A 41 12.92 -16.79 4.62
N ASN A 42 12.67 -17.74 5.53
CA ASN A 42 11.45 -18.55 5.53
C ASN A 42 10.21 -17.66 5.69
N GLU A 43 10.24 -16.69 6.60
CA GLU A 43 9.15 -15.74 6.78
C GLU A 43 8.88 -14.93 5.51
N TRP A 44 9.90 -14.30 4.90
CA TRP A 44 9.71 -13.50 3.70
C TRP A 44 9.14 -14.31 2.53
N ILE A 45 9.61 -15.54 2.33
CA ILE A 45 9.09 -16.39 1.25
C ILE A 45 7.66 -16.83 1.53
N SER A 46 7.34 -17.24 2.77
CA SER A 46 5.98 -17.57 3.16
C SER A 46 5.03 -16.40 2.91
N ARG A 47 5.43 -15.20 3.32
CA ARG A 47 4.67 -13.96 3.09
C ARG A 47 4.50 -13.64 1.60
N ILE A 48 5.54 -13.79 0.77
CA ILE A 48 5.46 -13.59 -0.67
C ILE A 48 4.44 -14.55 -1.28
N VAL A 49 4.45 -15.82 -0.89
CA VAL A 49 3.48 -16.81 -1.38
C VAL A 49 2.04 -16.43 -0.99
N CYS A 50 1.80 -16.06 0.27
CA CYS A 50 0.49 -15.58 0.72
C CYS A 50 0.03 -14.34 -0.08
N GLN A 51 0.92 -13.39 -0.30
CA GLN A 51 0.65 -12.17 -1.06
C GLN A 51 0.30 -12.46 -2.51
N LEU A 52 0.94 -13.46 -3.16
CA LEU A 52 0.58 -13.85 -4.53
C LEU A 52 -0.88 -14.29 -4.63
N PHE A 53 -1.37 -15.10 -3.69
CA PHE A 53 -2.79 -15.48 -3.65
C PHE A 53 -3.70 -14.27 -3.39
N GLY A 54 -3.30 -13.38 -2.50
CA GLY A 54 -4.02 -12.13 -2.23
C GLY A 54 -4.09 -11.21 -3.45
N ILE A 55 -2.98 -11.05 -4.16
CA ILE A 55 -2.90 -10.28 -5.42
C ILE A 55 -3.83 -10.89 -6.48
N LEU A 56 -3.86 -12.21 -6.62
CA LEU A 56 -4.76 -12.89 -7.55
C LEU A 56 -6.23 -12.67 -7.17
N ALA A 57 -6.58 -12.79 -5.88
CA ALA A 57 -7.94 -12.53 -5.40
C ALA A 57 -8.38 -11.09 -5.68
N THR A 58 -7.53 -10.12 -5.35
CA THR A 58 -7.82 -8.69 -5.57
C THR A 58 -7.85 -8.34 -7.06
N LEU A 59 -7.00 -8.94 -7.89
CA LEU A 59 -7.05 -8.77 -9.33
C LEU A 59 -8.40 -9.25 -9.91
N CYS A 60 -8.90 -10.42 -9.45
CA CYS A 60 -10.23 -10.91 -9.80
C CYS A 60 -11.32 -9.90 -9.40
N LEU A 61 -11.21 -9.31 -8.20
CA LEU A 61 -12.12 -8.26 -7.73
C LEU A 61 -12.09 -7.04 -8.67
N LEU A 62 -10.91 -6.53 -9.01
CA LEU A 62 -10.75 -5.36 -9.89
C LEU A 62 -11.31 -5.62 -11.29
N ILE A 63 -11.13 -6.84 -11.82
CA ILE A 63 -11.72 -7.26 -13.09
C ILE A 63 -13.25 -7.32 -12.98
N ALA A 64 -13.79 -7.80 -11.86
CA ALA A 64 -15.24 -7.83 -11.62
C ALA A 64 -15.83 -6.40 -11.56
N MET A 65 -15.12 -5.47 -10.92
CA MET A 65 -15.47 -4.05 -10.84
C MET A 65 -15.27 -3.30 -12.16
N ASN A 66 -14.67 -3.93 -13.17
CA ASN A 66 -14.37 -3.32 -14.48
C ASN A 66 -13.46 -2.09 -14.39
N THR A 67 -12.48 -2.12 -13.49
CA THR A 67 -11.49 -1.04 -13.37
C THR A 67 -10.45 -1.08 -14.48
N HIS A 68 -9.89 0.09 -14.83
CA HIS A 68 -8.86 0.26 -15.87
C HIS A 68 -7.61 0.96 -15.31
N LEU A 69 -7.26 0.66 -14.05
CA LEU A 69 -6.17 1.30 -13.30
C LEU A 69 -4.77 0.80 -13.68
N PHE A 70 -4.66 -0.19 -14.56
CA PHE A 70 -3.40 -0.73 -15.08
C PHE A 70 -2.93 -0.06 -16.38
N GLY A 71 -3.70 0.90 -16.89
CA GLY A 71 -3.35 1.62 -18.11
C GLY A 71 -2.12 2.51 -17.96
N LYS A 72 -1.63 3.08 -19.08
CA LYS A 72 -0.45 3.97 -19.08
C LYS A 72 -0.57 5.04 -18.00
N PRO A 73 0.44 5.18 -17.11
CA PRO A 73 0.42 6.18 -16.07
C PRO A 73 0.52 7.59 -16.65
N LYS A 74 -0.08 8.54 -15.93
CA LYS A 74 -0.04 9.98 -16.29
C LYS A 74 0.78 10.75 -15.26
N LYS A 75 1.20 11.95 -15.64
CA LYS A 75 1.79 12.93 -14.72
C LYS A 75 2.85 12.35 -13.77
N LEU A 76 3.79 11.54 -14.27
CA LEU A 76 4.80 10.83 -13.47
C LEU A 76 5.65 11.74 -12.58
N LEU A 77 5.81 13.01 -12.91
CA LEU A 77 6.53 13.98 -12.06
C LEU A 77 5.91 14.11 -10.65
N TYR A 78 4.63 13.81 -10.50
CA TYR A 78 3.98 13.79 -9.18
C TYR A 78 4.36 12.58 -8.32
N LEU A 79 5.17 11.65 -8.81
CA LEU A 79 5.81 10.63 -7.99
C LEU A 79 6.96 11.19 -7.16
N ILE A 80 7.60 12.28 -7.59
CA ILE A 80 8.78 12.84 -6.91
C ILE A 80 8.50 13.14 -5.42
N PRO A 81 7.44 13.85 -5.03
CA PRO A 81 7.14 14.08 -3.61
C PRO A 81 6.94 12.78 -2.82
N ALA A 82 6.31 11.79 -3.44
CA ALA A 82 6.06 10.49 -2.80
C ALA A 82 7.36 9.67 -2.65
N ILE A 83 8.24 9.73 -3.64
CA ILE A 83 9.58 9.12 -3.58
C ILE A 83 10.41 9.78 -2.47
N LEU A 84 10.37 11.11 -2.33
CA LEU A 84 11.09 11.82 -1.28
C LEU A 84 10.67 11.34 0.12
N VAL A 85 9.35 11.19 0.37
CA VAL A 85 8.85 10.65 1.64
C VAL A 85 9.27 9.19 1.84
N ALA A 86 9.20 8.37 0.79
CA ALA A 86 9.59 6.96 0.88
C ALA A 86 11.08 6.80 1.18
N VAL A 87 11.94 7.61 0.55
CA VAL A 87 13.39 7.58 0.76
C VAL A 87 13.79 8.17 2.12
N ASP A 88 13.11 9.23 2.58
CA ASP A 88 13.35 9.81 3.91
C ASP A 88 13.04 8.79 5.04
N ASN A 89 12.12 7.86 4.79
CA ASN A 89 11.82 6.76 5.71
C ASN A 89 13.01 5.82 5.96
N PHE A 90 14.09 5.90 5.19
CA PHE A 90 15.34 5.16 5.41
C PHE A 90 16.11 5.62 6.67
N GLN A 91 15.74 6.73 7.29
CA GLN A 91 16.33 7.22 8.55
C GLN A 91 17.87 7.39 8.48
N PHE A 92 18.34 8.08 7.45
CA PHE A 92 19.77 8.29 7.17
C PHE A 92 20.59 8.74 8.38
N PHE A 93 20.07 9.66 9.21
CA PHE A 93 20.78 10.17 10.38
C PHE A 93 21.00 9.06 11.43
N ALA A 94 20.00 8.21 11.66
CA ALA A 94 20.13 7.08 12.58
C ALA A 94 21.16 6.06 12.07
N TYR A 95 21.18 5.81 10.77
CA TYR A 95 22.15 4.94 10.13
C TYR A 95 23.59 5.48 10.24
N PHE A 96 23.83 6.71 9.78
CA PHE A 96 25.17 7.30 9.78
C PHE A 96 25.69 7.61 11.20
N SER A 97 24.82 7.77 12.19
CA SER A 97 25.21 7.89 13.60
C SER A 97 25.47 6.54 14.30
N GLY A 98 25.33 5.41 13.59
CA GLY A 98 25.54 4.07 14.13
C GLY A 98 24.43 3.59 15.08
N LYS A 99 23.29 4.28 15.15
CA LYS A 99 22.14 3.86 15.97
C LYS A 99 21.32 2.76 15.32
N MET A 100 21.40 2.63 14.01
CA MET A 100 20.76 1.59 13.21
C MET A 100 21.75 0.95 12.26
N GLN A 101 21.47 -0.29 11.89
CA GLN A 101 22.24 -1.05 10.91
C GLN A 101 21.30 -1.79 9.96
N LEU A 102 21.79 -2.21 8.81
CA LEU A 102 21.01 -2.99 7.85
C LEU A 102 20.68 -4.37 8.45
N VAL A 103 19.43 -4.80 8.32
CA VAL A 103 18.97 -6.13 8.75
C VAL A 103 19.76 -7.23 8.06
N ARG A 104 20.03 -7.02 6.77
CA ARG A 104 20.83 -7.92 5.92
C ARG A 104 21.71 -7.12 4.97
N THR A 105 22.89 -7.65 4.67
CA THR A 105 23.87 -7.03 3.76
C THR A 105 24.10 -7.87 2.51
N GLU A 106 23.69 -9.15 2.50
CA GLU A 106 23.80 -10.00 1.32
C GLU A 106 22.84 -9.54 0.22
N ALA A 107 23.32 -9.38 -1.00
CA ALA A 107 22.53 -8.88 -2.11
C ALA A 107 21.23 -9.70 -2.36
N TRP A 108 21.31 -11.01 -2.19
CA TRP A 108 20.14 -11.89 -2.34
C TRP A 108 19.05 -11.59 -1.30
N ASP A 109 19.44 -11.39 -0.05
CA ASP A 109 18.49 -11.07 1.02
C ASP A 109 17.84 -9.72 0.81
N VAL A 110 18.60 -8.73 0.36
CA VAL A 110 18.05 -7.41 0.01
C VAL A 110 17.05 -7.49 -1.14
N ILE A 111 17.35 -8.31 -2.17
CA ILE A 111 16.43 -8.55 -3.29
C ILE A 111 15.16 -9.26 -2.80
N LEU A 112 15.29 -10.32 -2.01
CA LEU A 112 14.17 -11.08 -1.48
C LEU A 112 13.27 -10.19 -0.60
N PHE A 113 13.89 -9.36 0.24
CA PHE A 113 13.17 -8.41 1.08
C PHE A 113 12.45 -7.33 0.24
N PHE A 114 13.07 -6.84 -0.83
CA PHE A 114 12.40 -5.92 -1.75
C PHE A 114 11.19 -6.58 -2.43
N LEU A 115 11.30 -7.85 -2.85
CA LEU A 115 10.18 -8.60 -3.42
C LEU A 115 9.04 -8.79 -2.41
N TYR A 116 9.38 -9.05 -1.14
CA TYR A 116 8.39 -9.08 -0.07
C TYR A 116 7.66 -7.73 0.07
N CYS A 117 8.39 -6.62 0.16
CA CYS A 117 7.79 -5.28 0.23
C CYS A 117 6.95 -4.95 -1.02
N LEU A 118 7.38 -5.40 -2.21
CA LEU A 118 6.64 -5.23 -3.45
C LEU A 118 5.32 -6.00 -3.42
N GLY A 119 5.33 -7.22 -2.90
CA GLY A 119 4.12 -8.02 -2.72
C GLY A 119 3.11 -7.35 -1.79
N VAL A 120 3.56 -6.82 -0.63
CA VAL A 120 2.72 -6.02 0.27
C VAL A 120 2.12 -4.83 -0.47
N GLY A 121 2.96 -4.02 -1.13
CA GLY A 121 2.52 -2.82 -1.83
C GLY A 121 1.50 -3.13 -2.93
N VAL A 122 1.70 -4.18 -3.73
CA VAL A 122 0.74 -4.57 -4.78
C VAL A 122 -0.57 -5.06 -4.17
N PHE A 123 -0.52 -5.94 -3.18
CA PHE A 123 -1.71 -6.51 -2.55
C PHE A 123 -2.56 -5.43 -1.89
N GLU A 124 -1.96 -4.59 -1.07
CA GLU A 124 -2.68 -3.55 -0.33
C GLU A 124 -3.21 -2.45 -1.27
N GLU A 125 -2.43 -2.00 -2.24
CA GLU A 125 -2.90 -0.96 -3.15
C GLU A 125 -4.01 -1.45 -4.08
N PHE A 126 -4.03 -2.73 -4.46
CA PHE A 126 -5.15 -3.29 -5.20
C PHE A 126 -6.43 -3.27 -4.38
N ILE A 127 -6.36 -3.60 -3.07
CA ILE A 127 -7.51 -3.52 -2.17
C ILE A 127 -7.94 -2.07 -1.97
N PHE A 128 -7.01 -1.21 -1.52
CA PHE A 128 -7.39 0.12 -1.02
C PHE A 128 -7.57 1.14 -2.15
N ARG A 129 -6.70 1.18 -3.16
CA ARG A 129 -6.80 2.15 -4.27
C ARG A 129 -7.60 1.59 -5.44
N GLY A 130 -7.51 0.30 -5.68
CA GLY A 130 -8.30 -0.38 -6.69
C GLY A 130 -9.74 -0.64 -6.26
N GLY A 131 -9.94 -1.17 -5.04
CA GLY A 131 -11.24 -1.59 -4.50
C GLY A 131 -11.93 -0.49 -3.67
N VAL A 132 -11.42 -0.24 -2.46
CA VAL A 132 -12.08 0.66 -1.49
C VAL A 132 -12.27 2.06 -2.05
N PHE A 133 -11.22 2.65 -2.67
CA PHE A 133 -11.33 3.97 -3.27
C PHE A 133 -12.40 4.01 -4.37
N ALA A 134 -12.47 2.99 -5.23
CA ALA A 134 -13.48 2.90 -6.28
C ALA A 134 -14.91 2.79 -5.73
N LEU A 135 -15.12 1.97 -4.69
CA LEU A 135 -16.42 1.82 -4.03
C LEU A 135 -16.87 3.12 -3.37
N LEU A 136 -15.98 3.82 -2.68
CA LEU A 136 -16.28 5.12 -2.08
C LEU A 136 -16.58 6.17 -3.14
N ALA A 137 -15.78 6.22 -4.21
CA ALA A 137 -16.00 7.14 -5.33
C ALA A 137 -17.34 6.89 -6.03
N ASP A 138 -17.80 5.64 -6.08
CA ASP A 138 -19.12 5.30 -6.61
C ASP A 138 -20.26 5.68 -5.65
N ALA A 139 -20.06 5.52 -4.35
CA ALA A 139 -21.05 5.81 -3.33
C ALA A 139 -21.28 7.32 -3.11
N PHE A 140 -20.27 8.15 -3.23
CA PHE A 140 -20.36 9.59 -3.00
C PHE A 140 -20.80 10.35 -4.26
N PRO A 141 -21.35 11.59 -4.12
CA PRO A 141 -21.77 12.42 -5.25
C PRO A 141 -20.64 12.65 -6.27
N ASP A 142 -20.99 12.71 -7.55
CA ASP A 142 -20.06 12.99 -8.64
C ASP A 142 -19.69 14.48 -8.71
N ASN A 143 -19.00 14.97 -7.70
CA ASN A 143 -18.51 16.34 -7.60
C ASN A 143 -17.22 16.38 -6.75
N LYS A 144 -16.66 17.58 -6.59
CA LYS A 144 -15.44 17.81 -5.83
C LYS A 144 -15.57 17.38 -4.36
N LYS A 145 -16.72 17.60 -3.72
CA LYS A 145 -16.94 17.19 -2.32
C LYS A 145 -16.92 15.66 -2.18
N GLY A 146 -17.58 14.95 -3.10
CA GLY A 146 -17.55 13.48 -3.11
C GLY A 146 -16.14 12.93 -3.30
N LEU A 147 -15.32 13.56 -4.18
CA LEU A 147 -13.91 13.18 -4.33
C LEU A 147 -13.11 13.42 -3.04
N LEU A 148 -13.32 14.55 -2.36
CA LEU A 148 -12.67 14.84 -1.06
C LEU A 148 -13.06 13.81 -0.01
N TYR A 149 -14.35 13.47 0.12
CA TYR A 149 -14.79 12.41 1.04
C TYR A 149 -14.15 11.07 0.71
N THR A 150 -14.09 10.71 -0.58
CA THR A 150 -13.42 9.49 -1.03
C THR A 150 -11.95 9.48 -0.62
N PHE A 151 -11.24 10.58 -0.86
CA PHE A 151 -9.82 10.72 -0.55
C PHE A 151 -9.55 10.55 0.97
N PHE A 152 -10.23 11.33 1.81
CA PHE A 152 -9.99 11.28 3.25
C PHE A 152 -10.47 9.97 3.87
N LEU A 153 -11.65 9.48 3.49
CA LEU A 153 -12.20 8.26 4.06
C LEU A 153 -11.40 7.03 3.65
N SER A 154 -10.92 6.95 2.40
CA SER A 154 -10.04 5.84 1.98
C SER A 154 -8.72 5.84 2.73
N SER A 155 -8.17 7.01 3.06
CA SER A 155 -6.94 7.14 3.87
C SER A 155 -7.18 6.71 5.32
N LEU A 156 -8.31 7.08 5.91
CA LEU A 156 -8.71 6.63 7.25
C LEU A 156 -8.91 5.12 7.29
N ILE A 157 -9.65 4.55 6.34
CA ILE A 157 -9.88 3.10 6.27
C ILE A 157 -8.56 2.35 6.15
N PHE A 158 -7.63 2.85 5.32
CA PHE A 158 -6.29 2.28 5.20
C PHE A 158 -5.54 2.29 6.53
N GLY A 159 -5.48 3.42 7.21
CA GLY A 159 -4.82 3.50 8.52
C GLY A 159 -5.47 2.60 9.56
N PHE A 160 -6.80 2.63 9.69
CA PHE A 160 -7.51 1.81 10.66
C PHE A 160 -7.50 0.31 10.36
N SER A 161 -7.23 -0.12 9.12
CA SER A 161 -7.05 -1.54 8.81
C SER A 161 -5.90 -2.17 9.60
N HIS A 162 -4.91 -1.39 10.01
CA HIS A 162 -3.80 -1.87 10.85
C HIS A 162 -4.20 -2.25 12.29
N LEU A 163 -5.44 -1.94 12.73
CA LEU A 163 -6.00 -2.51 13.97
C LEU A 163 -6.01 -4.05 13.95
N LEU A 164 -6.09 -4.65 12.76
CA LEU A 164 -6.02 -6.11 12.61
C LEU A 164 -4.70 -6.68 13.14
N ASN A 165 -3.62 -5.91 13.19
CA ASN A 165 -2.34 -6.34 13.73
C ASN A 165 -2.42 -6.68 15.23
N LEU A 166 -3.37 -6.07 15.97
CA LEU A 166 -3.63 -6.44 17.37
C LEU A 166 -4.13 -7.89 17.50
N LEU A 167 -4.88 -8.38 16.52
CA LEU A 167 -5.33 -9.78 16.48
C LEU A 167 -4.19 -10.75 16.25
N MET A 168 -3.08 -10.27 15.66
CA MET A 168 -1.85 -11.00 15.42
C MET A 168 -0.83 -10.82 16.56
N GLY A 169 -1.24 -10.21 17.68
CA GLY A 169 -0.39 -10.04 18.86
C GLY A 169 0.52 -8.81 18.85
N ALA A 170 0.31 -7.86 17.93
CA ALA A 170 1.10 -6.63 17.90
C ALA A 170 0.88 -5.76 19.15
N ASN A 171 1.89 -4.99 19.54
CA ASN A 171 1.81 -4.05 20.66
C ASN A 171 0.85 -2.89 20.36
N ILE A 172 -0.01 -2.53 21.34
CA ILE A 172 -1.02 -1.47 21.20
C ILE A 172 -0.38 -0.13 20.84
N GLY A 173 0.68 0.29 21.54
CA GLY A 173 1.36 1.57 21.28
C GLY A 173 1.94 1.64 19.87
N GLY A 174 2.63 0.57 19.43
CA GLY A 174 3.15 0.45 18.07
C GLY A 174 2.03 0.48 17.02
N THR A 175 0.93 -0.22 17.28
CA THR A 175 -0.23 -0.22 16.37
C THR A 175 -0.90 1.16 16.26
N LEU A 176 -1.06 1.88 17.37
CA LEU A 176 -1.61 3.24 17.33
C LEU A 176 -0.70 4.22 16.56
N LEU A 177 0.62 4.11 16.75
CA LEU A 177 1.58 4.87 15.97
C LEU A 177 1.48 4.50 14.48
N GLN A 178 1.38 3.21 14.17
CA GLN A 178 1.20 2.71 12.80
C GLN A 178 -0.05 3.25 12.15
N ILE A 179 -1.19 3.27 12.84
CA ILE A 179 -2.44 3.88 12.34
C ILE A 179 -2.21 5.34 11.97
N GLY A 180 -1.54 6.10 12.85
CA GLY A 180 -1.27 7.52 12.63
C GLY A 180 -0.48 7.78 11.32
N TYR A 181 0.68 7.15 11.16
CA TYR A 181 1.47 7.36 9.95
C TYR A 181 0.83 6.69 8.71
N SER A 182 0.07 5.58 8.88
CA SER A 182 -0.62 4.94 7.76
C SER A 182 -1.78 5.77 7.23
N ILE A 183 -2.46 6.58 8.04
CA ILE A 183 -3.43 7.56 7.54
C ILE A 183 -2.74 8.57 6.62
N LEU A 184 -1.57 9.08 7.01
CA LEU A 184 -0.81 10.05 6.23
C LEU A 184 -0.27 9.45 4.92
N THR A 185 0.36 8.28 4.98
CA THR A 185 0.85 7.57 3.80
C THR A 185 -0.30 7.08 2.93
N GLY A 186 -1.43 6.72 3.54
CA GLY A 186 -2.69 6.44 2.84
C GLY A 186 -3.15 7.63 1.99
N GLY A 187 -3.09 8.84 2.52
CA GLY A 187 -3.33 10.07 1.75
C GLY A 187 -2.32 10.26 0.61
N LEU A 188 -1.04 9.98 0.87
CA LEU A 188 0.01 10.09 -0.14
C LEU A 188 -0.21 9.10 -1.30
N PHE A 189 -0.54 7.84 -1.03
CA PHE A 189 -0.82 6.86 -2.07
C PHE A 189 -2.12 7.17 -2.84
N ALA A 190 -3.15 7.67 -2.14
CA ALA A 190 -4.35 8.18 -2.81
C ALA A 190 -4.04 9.36 -3.73
N PHE A 191 -3.16 10.29 -3.31
CA PHE A 191 -2.66 11.36 -4.16
C PHE A 191 -1.92 10.83 -5.41
N VAL A 192 -1.06 9.82 -5.25
CA VAL A 192 -0.39 9.16 -6.38
C VAL A 192 -1.43 8.60 -7.36
N LEU A 193 -2.49 7.93 -6.87
CA LEU A 193 -3.59 7.47 -7.71
C LEU A 193 -4.28 8.64 -8.45
N LEU A 194 -4.60 9.73 -7.76
CA LEU A 194 -5.24 10.91 -8.34
C LEU A 194 -4.41 11.48 -9.50
N LYS A 195 -3.10 11.53 -9.39
CA LYS A 195 -2.22 12.14 -10.39
C LYS A 195 -1.84 11.16 -11.51
N THR A 196 -1.46 9.94 -11.16
CA THR A 196 -0.99 8.95 -12.15
C THR A 196 -2.11 8.15 -12.79
N LYS A 197 -3.26 8.03 -12.11
CA LYS A 197 -4.39 7.17 -12.51
C LYS A 197 -3.99 5.72 -12.75
N ASN A 198 -2.96 5.28 -12.00
CA ASN A 198 -2.37 3.97 -12.15
C ASN A 198 -2.06 3.37 -10.77
N VAL A 199 -2.63 2.21 -10.49
CA VAL A 199 -2.48 1.54 -9.19
C VAL A 199 -1.08 0.95 -9.00
N LEU A 200 -0.38 0.59 -10.08
CA LEU A 200 0.99 0.09 -9.98
C LEU A 200 1.99 1.16 -9.54
N CYS A 201 1.73 2.44 -9.88
CA CYS A 201 2.50 3.56 -9.34
C CYS A 201 2.31 3.67 -7.81
N CYS A 202 1.09 3.47 -7.32
CA CYS A 202 0.82 3.45 -5.87
C CYS A 202 1.55 2.29 -5.21
N ALA A 203 1.44 1.09 -5.77
CA ALA A 203 2.09 -0.13 -5.29
C ALA A 203 3.63 0.01 -5.22
N PHE A 204 4.23 0.61 -6.24
CA PHE A 204 5.67 0.86 -6.26
C PHE A 204 6.11 1.84 -5.15
N ILE A 205 5.40 2.96 -4.98
CA ILE A 205 5.72 3.92 -3.91
C ILE A 205 5.51 3.31 -2.53
N HIS A 206 4.45 2.52 -2.35
CA HIS A 206 4.19 1.81 -1.10
C HIS A 206 5.30 0.80 -0.81
N ALA A 207 5.69 -0.01 -1.79
CA ALA A 207 6.80 -0.96 -1.67
C ALA A 207 8.12 -0.26 -1.29
N LEU A 208 8.41 0.88 -1.93
CA LEU A 208 9.61 1.67 -1.65
C LEU A 208 9.56 2.24 -0.23
N TYR A 209 8.40 2.75 0.22
CA TYR A 209 8.20 3.25 1.58
C TYR A 209 8.46 2.15 2.63
N ASN A 210 7.87 0.97 2.44
CA ASN A 210 8.08 -0.16 3.34
C ASN A 210 9.54 -0.63 3.31
N PHE A 211 10.11 -0.79 2.12
CA PHE A 211 11.50 -1.22 1.96
C PHE A 211 12.46 -0.27 2.67
N CYS A 212 12.35 1.03 2.45
CA CYS A 212 13.21 2.01 3.11
C CYS A 212 13.01 2.04 4.63
N GLY A 213 11.76 1.95 5.11
CA GLY A 213 11.44 2.06 6.53
C GLY A 213 11.79 0.83 7.37
N THR A 214 11.91 -0.34 6.74
CA THR A 214 12.14 -1.60 7.46
C THR A 214 13.43 -2.33 7.08
N LEU A 215 14.24 -1.73 6.18
CA LEU A 215 15.55 -2.29 5.80
C LEU A 215 16.58 -2.19 6.94
N MET A 216 16.32 -1.35 7.94
CA MET A 216 17.23 -1.10 9.05
C MET A 216 16.59 -1.44 10.39
N GLU A 217 17.41 -1.91 11.32
CA GLU A 217 17.02 -2.22 12.70
C GLU A 217 18.06 -1.71 13.70
N THR A 218 17.62 -1.56 14.96
CA THR A 218 18.56 -1.31 16.04
C THR A 218 19.41 -2.55 16.30
N PRO A 219 20.69 -2.42 16.69
CA PRO A 219 21.54 -3.58 17.00
C PRO A 219 20.95 -4.51 18.08
N ALA A 220 20.11 -3.97 18.97
CA ALA A 220 19.46 -4.74 20.04
C ALA A 220 18.25 -5.57 19.55
N ASN A 221 17.65 -5.26 18.41
CA ASN A 221 16.38 -5.82 17.93
C ASN A 221 16.51 -6.51 16.57
N LEU A 222 17.69 -6.95 16.19
CA LEU A 222 17.91 -7.62 14.90
C LEU A 222 17.00 -8.85 14.76
N GLY A 223 16.11 -8.81 13.77
CA GLY A 223 15.15 -9.88 13.48
C GLY A 223 13.82 -9.80 14.20
N LEU A 224 13.58 -8.79 15.06
CA LEU A 224 12.32 -8.66 15.83
C LEU A 224 11.35 -7.58 15.31
N GLY A 225 11.67 -6.97 14.18
CA GLY A 225 10.89 -5.89 13.58
C GLY A 225 11.42 -4.48 13.88
N SER A 226 11.28 -3.59 12.93
CA SER A 226 11.86 -2.25 12.95
C SER A 226 11.32 -1.38 14.06
N GLY A 227 12.17 -0.98 14.98
CA GLY A 227 11.92 0.17 15.85
C GLY A 227 12.23 1.47 15.12
N VAL A 228 11.31 2.43 15.10
CA VAL A 228 11.65 3.81 14.69
C VAL A 228 12.57 4.38 15.75
N VAL A 229 13.84 4.65 15.40
CA VAL A 229 14.74 5.39 16.28
C VAL A 229 14.54 6.87 15.98
N LEU A 230 13.80 7.54 16.85
CA LEU A 230 13.62 8.99 16.80
C LEU A 230 14.88 9.69 17.32
N ASP A 231 15.95 9.76 16.52
CA ASP A 231 16.96 10.75 16.78
C ASP A 231 16.52 12.13 16.27
N LEU A 232 17.15 13.19 16.81
CA LEU A 232 16.75 14.55 16.49
C LEU A 232 16.85 14.87 15.00
N GLY A 233 17.90 14.37 14.31
CA GLY A 233 18.09 14.59 12.87
C GLY A 233 16.99 13.92 12.04
N THR A 234 16.74 12.63 12.30
CA THR A 234 15.66 11.87 11.64
C THR A 234 14.29 12.52 11.90
N GLY A 235 14.01 12.90 13.15
CA GLY A 235 12.74 13.56 13.51
C GLY A 235 12.54 14.89 12.78
N ILE A 236 13.58 15.71 12.65
CA ILE A 236 13.52 17.00 11.94
C ILE A 236 13.27 16.78 10.44
N THR A 237 14.00 15.87 9.78
CA THR A 237 13.80 15.65 8.33
C THR A 237 12.41 15.09 8.03
N MET A 238 11.95 14.11 8.79
CA MET A 238 10.59 13.57 8.66
C MET A 238 9.52 14.66 8.86
N ALA A 239 9.70 15.54 9.86
CA ALA A 239 8.77 16.63 10.10
C ALA A 239 8.75 17.65 8.96
N ILE A 240 9.92 18.06 8.45
CA ILE A 240 10.02 19.01 7.34
C ILE A 240 9.46 18.41 6.05
N ILE A 241 9.96 17.26 5.62
CA ILE A 241 9.55 16.61 4.37
C ILE A 241 8.07 16.23 4.44
N GLY A 242 7.62 15.61 5.54
CA GLY A 242 6.23 15.25 5.75
C GLY A 242 5.28 16.45 5.71
N THR A 243 5.67 17.58 6.34
CA THR A 243 4.86 18.80 6.32
C THR A 243 4.80 19.42 4.92
N VAL A 244 5.93 19.59 4.25
CA VAL A 244 5.99 20.21 2.92
C VAL A 244 5.22 19.36 1.91
N VAL A 245 5.46 18.06 1.90
CA VAL A 245 4.75 17.13 0.99
C VAL A 245 3.27 17.05 1.37
N GLY A 246 2.92 16.98 2.65
CA GLY A 246 1.53 16.97 3.11
C GLY A 246 0.75 18.20 2.66
N LEU A 247 1.31 19.39 2.81
CA LEU A 247 0.70 20.64 2.32
C LEU A 247 0.55 20.64 0.79
N PHE A 248 1.56 20.15 0.06
CA PHE A 248 1.50 20.01 -1.39
C PHE A 248 0.42 19.01 -1.84
N VAL A 249 0.28 17.88 -1.16
CA VAL A 249 -0.76 16.89 -1.40
C VAL A 249 -2.14 17.51 -1.17
N LEU A 250 -2.35 18.15 -0.02
CA LEU A 250 -3.62 18.82 0.29
C LEU A 250 -3.95 19.87 -0.76
N TYR A 251 -3.03 20.77 -1.07
CA TYR A 251 -3.22 21.76 -2.14
C TYR A 251 -3.63 21.10 -3.46
N SER A 252 -2.93 20.03 -3.86
CA SER A 252 -3.19 19.32 -5.11
C SER A 252 -4.56 18.63 -5.15
N VAL A 253 -5.05 18.15 -4.00
CA VAL A 253 -6.38 17.53 -3.88
C VAL A 253 -7.47 18.60 -3.88
N PHE A 254 -7.26 19.70 -3.18
CA PHE A 254 -8.22 20.80 -3.15
C PHE A 254 -8.29 21.58 -4.48
N THR A 255 -7.26 21.55 -5.31
CA THR A 255 -7.22 22.17 -6.65
C THR A 255 -7.48 21.19 -7.79
N TYR A 256 -7.86 19.93 -7.48
CA TYR A 256 -8.12 18.89 -8.48
C TYR A 256 -9.22 19.33 -9.44
N SER A 257 -8.93 19.25 -10.76
CA SER A 257 -9.85 19.75 -11.79
C SER A 257 -10.96 18.73 -12.07
N GLU A 258 -12.07 19.22 -12.60
CA GLU A 258 -13.20 18.39 -12.99
C GLU A 258 -12.83 17.38 -14.09
N ASN A 259 -12.08 17.80 -15.10
CA ASN A 259 -11.63 16.93 -16.17
C ASN A 259 -10.76 15.77 -15.65
N GLU A 260 -9.87 16.06 -14.68
CA GLU A 260 -9.06 15.01 -14.03
C GLU A 260 -9.92 14.03 -13.25
N ARG A 261 -10.98 14.52 -12.59
CA ARG A 261 -11.93 13.70 -11.83
C ARG A 261 -12.70 12.76 -12.77
N ILE A 262 -13.28 13.30 -13.85
CA ILE A 262 -14.00 12.51 -14.85
C ILE A 262 -13.11 11.41 -15.41
N GLU A 263 -11.87 11.74 -15.75
CA GLU A 263 -10.92 10.74 -16.24
C GLU A 263 -10.59 9.66 -15.21
N LEU A 264 -10.40 10.03 -13.94
CA LEU A 264 -10.19 9.07 -12.86
C LEU A 264 -11.39 8.14 -12.71
N TYR A 265 -12.60 8.68 -12.66
CA TYR A 265 -13.83 7.89 -12.50
C TYR A 265 -14.03 6.90 -13.66
N LYS A 266 -13.71 7.32 -14.90
CA LYS A 266 -13.69 6.40 -16.03
C LYS A 266 -12.70 5.25 -15.83
N ARG A 267 -11.51 5.51 -15.27
CA ARG A 267 -10.53 4.47 -14.97
C ARG A 267 -10.94 3.57 -13.79
N LEU A 268 -11.68 4.09 -12.83
CA LEU A 268 -12.27 3.33 -11.74
C LEU A 268 -13.45 2.45 -12.20
N GLY A 269 -13.87 2.54 -13.46
CA GLY A 269 -15.02 1.79 -13.98
C GLY A 269 -16.38 2.40 -13.60
N ILE A 270 -16.38 3.61 -13.04
CA ILE A 270 -17.58 4.31 -12.57
C ILE A 270 -18.27 5.00 -13.74
N LYS A 271 -19.57 4.77 -13.88
CA LYS A 271 -20.44 5.39 -14.88
C LYS A 271 -21.37 6.38 -14.17
N LYS A 272 -20.89 7.59 -13.98
CA LYS A 272 -21.70 8.73 -13.47
C LYS A 272 -21.77 9.82 -14.50
#